data_9e3ef5e692bf779d67f94fa6ca7d0ab8
#
_entry.id   9e3ef5e692bf779d67f94fa6ca7d0ab8
#
_cell.length_a   1.000
_cell.length_b   1.000
_cell.length_c   1.000
_cell.angle_alpha   90.00
_cell.angle_beta   90.00
_cell.angle_gamma   90.00
#
_symmetry.space_group_name_H-M   'P 1'
#
loop_
_entity.id
_entity.type
_entity.pdbx_description
1 polymer ?
#
loop_
_entity_poly.entity_id
_entity_poly.type
_entity_poly.pdbx_seq_one_letter_code
_entity_poly.pdbx_strand_id
1 'polypeptide(L)'
;MSRVGKMPITVPQGVDVSITTDQITVKGSGGTLVRPVNALVEVRKEGAVLSFAPANDSPEANAMSGTMRALVNNMVNGVSKGFEKKLTLVGVGFRAQAAGAKLNLQVGFSHPVVKDMPAGIKVECPSQTEIVIKGSDRQVVGQIAAEVRAIRPPEPYKGKGIRYVGEKVVIKETKKK
;
A
#
# COMPACT_ATOMS: atom_id res chain seq x y z
N MET A 1 -23.71 -5.90 13.51
CA MET A 1 -22.56 -6.43 12.74
C MET A 1 -22.20 -5.48 11.61
N SER A 2 -20.91 -5.20 11.42
CA SER A 2 -20.38 -4.30 10.36
C SER A 2 -20.80 -4.76 8.96
N ARG A 3 -21.18 -3.83 8.08
CA ARG A 3 -21.48 -4.15 6.66
C ARG A 3 -20.27 -4.80 5.96
N VAL A 4 -19.08 -4.29 6.24
CA VAL A 4 -17.82 -4.84 5.69
C VAL A 4 -17.52 -6.21 6.28
N GLY A 5 -17.71 -6.39 7.59
CA GLY A 5 -17.47 -7.67 8.26
C GLY A 5 -18.36 -8.82 7.77
N LYS A 6 -19.56 -8.52 7.30
CA LYS A 6 -20.48 -9.51 6.74
C LYS A 6 -20.10 -10.02 5.36
N MET A 7 -19.27 -9.30 4.63
CA MET A 7 -18.89 -9.66 3.26
C MET A 7 -17.86 -10.80 3.28
N PRO A 8 -18.14 -11.97 2.69
CA PRO A 8 -17.15 -13.02 2.59
C PRO A 8 -16.02 -12.63 1.63
N ILE A 9 -14.87 -13.26 1.80
CA ILE A 9 -13.73 -13.13 0.89
C ILE A 9 -13.65 -14.44 0.07
N THR A 10 -13.71 -14.31 -1.24
CA THR A 10 -13.42 -15.43 -2.14
C THR A 10 -11.93 -15.49 -2.39
N VAL A 11 -11.31 -16.61 -2.04
CA VAL A 11 -9.88 -16.84 -2.28
C VAL A 11 -9.71 -17.28 -3.74
N PRO A 12 -8.95 -16.54 -4.56
CA PRO A 12 -8.71 -16.91 -5.95
C PRO A 12 -7.83 -18.17 -6.05
N GLN A 13 -7.85 -18.81 -7.21
CA GLN A 13 -6.97 -19.94 -7.49
C GLN A 13 -5.49 -19.51 -7.41
N GLY A 14 -4.67 -20.36 -6.82
CA GLY A 14 -3.25 -20.11 -6.62
C GLY A 14 -2.92 -19.34 -5.35
N VAL A 15 -3.91 -19.03 -4.51
CA VAL A 15 -3.71 -18.45 -3.19
C VAL A 15 -4.10 -19.47 -2.12
N ASP A 16 -3.16 -19.74 -1.22
CA ASP A 16 -3.38 -20.58 -0.05
C ASP A 16 -3.54 -19.72 1.21
N VAL A 17 -4.59 -20.00 1.97
CA VAL A 17 -4.85 -19.36 3.25
C VAL A 17 -4.79 -20.40 4.36
N SER A 18 -3.90 -20.20 5.30
CA SER A 18 -3.75 -21.01 6.51
C SER A 18 -4.15 -20.18 7.71
N ILE A 19 -5.06 -20.69 8.52
CA ILE A 19 -5.57 -20.06 9.72
C ILE A 19 -5.15 -20.89 10.91
N THR A 20 -4.43 -20.25 11.84
CA THR A 20 -4.13 -20.81 13.15
C THR A 20 -4.81 -19.97 14.22
N THR A 21 -4.75 -20.41 15.47
CA THR A 21 -5.35 -19.68 16.60
C THR A 21 -4.83 -18.25 16.71
N ASP A 22 -3.54 -18.06 16.38
CA ASP A 22 -2.83 -16.81 16.66
C ASP A 22 -2.57 -15.97 15.40
N GLN A 23 -2.60 -16.60 14.22
CA GLN A 23 -2.22 -15.89 12.99
C GLN A 23 -2.90 -16.44 11.73
N ILE A 24 -3.05 -15.57 10.75
CA ILE A 24 -3.47 -15.90 9.39
C ILE A 24 -2.26 -15.74 8.47
N THR A 25 -1.97 -16.79 7.71
CA THR A 25 -0.93 -16.79 6.68
C THR A 25 -1.59 -16.88 5.31
N VAL A 26 -1.27 -15.96 4.44
CA VAL A 26 -1.74 -15.93 3.04
C VAL A 26 -0.54 -16.08 2.13
N LYS A 27 -0.52 -17.13 1.32
CA LYS A 27 0.55 -17.44 0.38
C LYS A 27 0.02 -17.43 -1.04
N GLY A 28 0.76 -16.81 -1.94
CA GLY A 28 0.41 -16.74 -3.36
C GLY A 28 1.63 -16.49 -4.24
N SER A 29 1.40 -16.21 -5.50
CA SER A 29 2.46 -15.93 -6.48
C SER A 29 3.31 -14.71 -6.13
N GLY A 30 2.73 -13.73 -5.43
CA GLY A 30 3.42 -12.51 -4.99
C GLY A 30 4.19 -12.63 -3.69
N GLY A 31 4.18 -13.80 -3.04
CA GLY A 31 4.87 -14.06 -1.78
C GLY A 31 3.96 -14.56 -0.68
N THR A 32 4.43 -14.44 0.55
CA THR A 32 3.69 -14.88 1.76
C THR A 32 3.54 -13.69 2.70
N LEU A 33 2.31 -13.46 3.17
CA LEU A 33 1.98 -12.46 4.18
C LEU A 33 1.41 -13.14 5.41
N VAL A 34 1.81 -12.68 6.58
CA VAL A 34 1.37 -13.19 7.87
C VAL A 34 0.83 -12.04 8.71
N ARG A 35 -0.29 -12.26 9.37
CA ARG A 35 -0.89 -11.30 10.29
C ARG A 35 -1.46 -11.98 11.52
N PRO A 36 -1.26 -11.42 12.71
CA PRO A 36 -1.89 -11.94 13.91
C PRO A 36 -3.43 -11.80 13.84
N VAL A 37 -4.13 -12.79 14.36
CA VAL A 37 -5.58 -12.76 14.54
C VAL A 37 -5.89 -12.06 15.86
N ASN A 38 -6.85 -11.12 15.83
CA ASN A 38 -7.33 -10.50 17.05
C ASN A 38 -8.29 -11.45 17.79
N ALA A 39 -8.14 -11.59 19.09
CA ALA A 39 -8.99 -12.44 19.92
C ALA A 39 -10.50 -12.09 19.88
N LEU A 40 -10.84 -10.86 19.46
CA LEU A 40 -12.20 -10.39 19.31
C LEU A 40 -12.88 -10.80 17.98
N VAL A 41 -12.17 -11.55 17.12
CA VAL A 41 -12.66 -11.91 15.79
C VAL A 41 -12.52 -13.42 15.58
N GLU A 42 -13.63 -14.02 15.15
CA GLU A 42 -13.63 -15.40 14.65
C GLU A 42 -13.46 -15.39 13.12
N VAL A 43 -12.53 -16.21 12.64
CA VAL A 43 -12.27 -16.39 11.22
C VAL A 43 -12.62 -17.84 10.85
N ARG A 44 -13.47 -18.00 9.87
CA ARG A 44 -13.88 -19.31 9.36
C ARG A 44 -13.50 -19.45 7.89
N LYS A 45 -12.97 -20.60 7.54
CA LYS A 45 -12.66 -20.96 6.16
C LYS A 45 -13.55 -22.13 5.73
N GLU A 46 -14.34 -21.91 4.71
CA GLU A 46 -15.19 -22.91 4.10
C GLU A 46 -14.84 -23.03 2.61
N GLY A 47 -14.04 -24.04 2.25
CA GLY A 47 -13.53 -24.20 0.89
C GLY A 47 -12.69 -23.01 0.45
N ALA A 48 -13.14 -22.30 -0.59
CA ALA A 48 -12.48 -21.09 -1.12
C ALA A 48 -13.04 -19.79 -0.55
N VAL A 49 -13.84 -19.83 0.52
CA VAL A 49 -14.49 -18.66 1.10
C VAL A 49 -14.03 -18.46 2.53
N LEU A 50 -13.66 -17.22 2.86
CA LEU A 50 -13.35 -16.78 4.22
C LEU A 50 -14.48 -15.93 4.75
N SER A 51 -14.93 -16.20 5.97
CA SER A 51 -15.92 -15.40 6.68
C SER A 51 -15.39 -14.93 8.02
N PHE A 52 -15.86 -13.77 8.44
CA PHE A 52 -15.44 -13.09 9.66
C PHE A 52 -16.65 -12.78 10.53
N ALA A 53 -16.53 -13.03 11.81
CA ALA A 53 -17.56 -12.73 12.80
C ALA A 53 -16.93 -12.13 14.06
N PRO A 54 -17.65 -11.24 14.78
CA PRO A 54 -17.21 -10.81 16.10
C PRO A 54 -17.31 -11.98 17.10
N ALA A 55 -16.33 -12.14 17.97
CA ALA A 55 -16.32 -13.18 18.99
C ALA A 55 -17.35 -12.94 20.10
N ASN A 56 -17.76 -11.69 20.29
CA ASN A 56 -18.79 -11.28 21.24
C ASN A 56 -19.60 -10.09 20.70
N ASP A 57 -20.67 -9.69 21.40
CA ASP A 57 -21.56 -8.60 20.98
C ASP A 57 -21.03 -7.19 21.32
N SER A 58 -19.75 -7.04 21.68
CA SER A 58 -19.17 -5.73 21.98
C SER A 58 -19.03 -4.87 20.72
N PRO A 59 -19.15 -3.54 20.83
CA PRO A 59 -18.89 -2.63 19.73
C PRO A 59 -17.46 -2.76 19.16
N GLU A 60 -16.50 -3.06 20.03
CA GLU A 60 -15.08 -3.27 19.67
C GLU A 60 -14.91 -4.52 18.80
N ALA A 61 -15.51 -5.65 19.20
CA ALA A 61 -15.46 -6.89 18.41
C ALA A 61 -16.11 -6.70 17.03
N ASN A 62 -17.22 -5.97 17.00
CA ASN A 62 -17.90 -5.65 15.74
C ASN A 62 -17.05 -4.77 14.82
N ALA A 63 -16.37 -3.75 15.34
CA ALA A 63 -15.46 -2.91 14.58
C ALA A 63 -14.25 -3.72 14.10
N MET A 64 -13.68 -4.55 14.97
CA MET A 64 -12.50 -5.36 14.66
C MET A 64 -12.78 -6.43 13.60
N SER A 65 -13.98 -7.01 13.56
CA SER A 65 -14.38 -7.96 12.53
C SER A 65 -14.30 -7.36 11.12
N GLY A 66 -14.78 -6.12 10.96
CA GLY A 66 -14.67 -5.38 9.71
C GLY A 66 -13.22 -5.05 9.33
N THR A 67 -12.42 -4.64 10.31
CA THR A 67 -11.00 -4.35 10.12
C THR A 67 -10.22 -5.58 9.69
N MET A 68 -10.39 -6.70 10.39
CA MET A 68 -9.72 -7.96 10.03
C MET A 68 -10.13 -8.45 8.63
N ARG A 69 -11.41 -8.36 8.30
CA ARG A 69 -11.89 -8.70 6.96
C ARG A 69 -11.19 -7.85 5.88
N ALA A 70 -11.11 -6.53 6.07
CA ALA A 70 -10.46 -5.64 5.12
C ALA A 70 -8.96 -5.92 4.99
N LEU A 71 -8.28 -6.16 6.11
CA LEU A 71 -6.84 -6.48 6.12
C LEU A 71 -6.54 -7.80 5.41
N VAL A 72 -7.31 -8.85 5.69
CA VAL A 72 -7.13 -10.15 5.02
C VAL A 72 -7.47 -10.07 3.54
N ASN A 73 -8.49 -9.31 3.16
CA ASN A 73 -8.80 -9.06 1.76
C ASN A 73 -7.65 -8.35 1.02
N ASN A 74 -7.01 -7.39 1.66
CA ASN A 74 -5.80 -6.75 1.12
C ASN A 74 -4.66 -7.74 0.97
N MET A 75 -4.46 -8.66 1.93
CA MET A 75 -3.44 -9.70 1.84
C MET A 75 -3.70 -10.64 0.65
N VAL A 76 -4.93 -11.10 0.48
CA VAL A 76 -5.31 -11.98 -0.63
C VAL A 76 -5.09 -11.30 -1.98
N ASN A 77 -5.53 -10.06 -2.11
CA ASN A 77 -5.31 -9.28 -3.34
C ASN A 77 -3.83 -8.99 -3.59
N GLY A 78 -3.08 -8.71 -2.54
CA GLY A 78 -1.65 -8.41 -2.64
C GLY A 78 -0.80 -9.59 -3.10
N VAL A 79 -1.07 -10.80 -2.60
CA VAL A 79 -0.33 -11.99 -3.02
C VAL A 79 -0.78 -12.52 -4.38
N SER A 80 -1.99 -12.19 -4.84
CA SER A 80 -2.50 -12.60 -6.15
C SER A 80 -2.16 -11.60 -7.25
N LYS A 81 -2.57 -10.35 -7.12
CA LYS A 81 -2.42 -9.29 -8.13
C LYS A 81 -1.29 -8.31 -7.83
N GLY A 82 -0.95 -8.15 -6.54
CA GLY A 82 -0.05 -7.12 -6.07
C GLY A 82 -0.71 -5.74 -6.01
N PHE A 83 0.00 -4.82 -5.36
CA PHE A 83 -0.37 -3.41 -5.31
C PHE A 83 0.70 -2.56 -5.95
N GLU A 84 0.30 -1.46 -6.55
CA GLU A 84 1.21 -0.46 -7.10
C GLU A 84 0.78 0.94 -6.71
N LYS A 85 1.77 1.81 -6.51
CA LYS A 85 1.60 3.25 -6.39
C LYS A 85 2.51 3.95 -7.38
N LYS A 86 1.92 4.88 -8.11
CA LYS A 86 2.63 5.68 -9.13
C LYS A 86 2.80 7.10 -8.62
N LEU A 87 4.01 7.61 -8.78
CA LEU A 87 4.39 8.96 -8.42
C LEU A 87 4.94 9.67 -9.65
N THR A 88 4.71 10.96 -9.73
CA THR A 88 5.22 11.82 -10.80
C THR A 88 6.07 12.93 -10.20
N LEU A 89 7.21 13.21 -10.82
CA LEU A 89 8.06 14.34 -10.49
C LEU A 89 7.72 15.52 -11.39
N VAL A 90 7.46 16.65 -10.78
CA VAL A 90 7.18 17.91 -11.49
C VAL A 90 8.24 18.93 -11.10
N GLY A 91 8.97 19.42 -12.06
CA GLY A 91 10.02 20.41 -11.88
C GLY A 91 11.15 20.25 -12.89
N VAL A 92 11.74 21.37 -13.31
CA VAL A 92 12.88 21.36 -14.23
C VAL A 92 14.09 20.72 -13.53
N GLY A 93 14.70 19.74 -14.20
CA GLY A 93 15.85 19.01 -13.69
C GLY A 93 15.55 17.94 -12.63
N PHE A 94 14.28 17.73 -12.29
CA PHE A 94 13.90 16.64 -11.39
C PHE A 94 13.98 15.30 -12.12
N ARG A 95 14.69 14.36 -11.54
CA ARG A 95 14.93 13.03 -12.11
C ARG A 95 14.84 11.95 -11.06
N ALA A 96 14.35 10.79 -11.46
CA ALA A 96 14.33 9.57 -10.68
C ALA A 96 14.97 8.43 -11.47
N GLN A 97 15.72 7.59 -10.80
CA GLN A 97 16.33 6.41 -11.37
C GLN A 97 16.27 5.26 -10.37
N ALA A 98 15.75 4.13 -10.82
CA ALA A 98 15.76 2.90 -10.06
C ALA A 98 17.06 2.13 -10.31
N ALA A 99 17.72 1.70 -9.25
CA ALA A 99 18.93 0.88 -9.28
C ALA A 99 18.75 -0.31 -8.34
N GLY A 100 18.14 -1.39 -8.82
CA GLY A 100 17.83 -2.56 -8.01
C GLY A 100 16.87 -2.25 -6.87
N ALA A 101 17.33 -2.42 -5.63
CA ALA A 101 16.56 -2.10 -4.42
C ALA A 101 16.70 -0.64 -3.96
N LYS A 102 17.29 0.23 -4.76
CA LYS A 102 17.52 1.65 -4.42
C LYS A 102 16.84 2.56 -5.42
N LEU A 103 16.32 3.65 -4.93
CA LEU A 103 15.75 4.74 -5.72
C LEU A 103 16.63 5.97 -5.55
N ASN A 104 17.22 6.42 -6.66
CA ASN A 104 18.02 7.64 -6.70
C ASN A 104 17.15 8.80 -7.19
N LEU A 105 17.12 9.88 -6.43
CA LEU A 105 16.32 11.06 -6.70
C LEU A 105 17.19 12.32 -6.80
N GLN A 106 16.98 13.09 -7.85
CA GLN A 106 17.49 14.45 -7.99
C GLN A 106 16.29 15.40 -8.02
N VAL A 107 16.03 16.05 -6.90
CA VAL A 107 14.81 16.86 -6.71
C VAL A 107 15.13 18.27 -6.18
N GLY A 108 16.22 18.83 -6.67
CA GLY A 108 16.60 20.20 -6.36
C GLY A 108 17.34 20.39 -5.03
N PHE A 109 17.88 19.32 -4.47
CA PHE A 109 18.84 19.38 -3.36
C PHE A 109 20.28 19.48 -3.88
N SER A 110 21.20 19.94 -3.03
CA SER A 110 22.63 20.01 -3.35
C SER A 110 23.29 18.65 -3.54
N HIS A 111 22.64 17.58 -3.09
CA HIS A 111 23.09 16.20 -3.16
C HIS A 111 21.96 15.29 -3.69
N PRO A 112 22.29 14.18 -4.35
CA PRO A 112 21.27 13.20 -4.70
C PRO A 112 20.73 12.51 -3.44
N VAL A 113 19.44 12.21 -3.44
CA VAL A 113 18.79 11.44 -2.37
C VAL A 113 18.68 9.99 -2.81
N VAL A 114 19.15 9.08 -1.97
CA VAL A 114 19.04 7.64 -2.18
C VAL A 114 18.07 7.06 -1.15
N LYS A 115 17.03 6.40 -1.62
CA LYS A 115 16.07 5.70 -0.77
C LYS A 115 16.18 4.20 -0.99
N ASP A 116 16.47 3.48 0.09
CA ASP A 116 16.48 2.01 0.07
C ASP A 116 15.05 1.47 0.14
N MET A 117 14.78 0.46 -0.67
CA MET A 117 13.50 -0.25 -0.66
C MET A 117 13.57 -1.44 0.29
N PRO A 118 12.57 -1.63 1.16
CA PRO A 118 12.52 -2.81 2.02
C PRO A 118 12.28 -4.08 1.20
N ALA A 119 12.55 -5.23 1.81
CA ALA A 119 12.31 -6.53 1.20
C ALA A 119 10.84 -6.67 0.74
N GLY A 120 10.63 -7.22 -0.46
CA GLY A 120 9.31 -7.40 -1.05
C GLY A 120 8.76 -6.18 -1.80
N ILE A 121 9.47 -5.05 -1.80
CA ILE A 121 9.12 -3.87 -2.58
C ILE A 121 10.03 -3.74 -3.80
N LYS A 122 9.41 -3.57 -4.96
CA LYS A 122 10.10 -3.28 -6.23
C LYS A 122 9.82 -1.85 -6.63
N VAL A 123 10.84 -1.17 -7.10
CA VAL A 123 10.73 0.17 -7.67
C VAL A 123 11.15 0.14 -9.12
N GLU A 124 10.36 0.77 -9.96
CA GLU A 124 10.62 0.93 -11.38
C GLU A 124 10.48 2.41 -11.76
N CYS A 125 11.29 2.86 -12.69
CA CYS A 125 11.19 4.19 -13.27
C CYS A 125 11.02 4.04 -14.78
N PRO A 126 9.77 3.99 -15.29
CA PRO A 126 9.51 3.91 -16.73
C PRO A 126 10.05 5.12 -17.48
N SER A 127 10.07 6.28 -16.83
CA SER A 127 10.70 7.51 -17.31
C SER A 127 11.47 8.18 -16.17
N GLN A 128 12.23 9.22 -16.47
CA GLN A 128 12.98 9.99 -15.46
C GLN A 128 12.07 10.78 -14.51
N THR A 129 10.81 10.94 -14.85
CA THR A 129 9.80 11.70 -14.09
C THR A 129 8.71 10.85 -13.48
N GLU A 130 8.76 9.55 -13.68
CA GLU A 130 7.77 8.61 -13.15
C GLU A 130 8.42 7.54 -12.28
N ILE A 131 7.79 7.25 -11.16
CA ILE A 131 8.20 6.21 -10.23
C ILE A 131 7.00 5.28 -10.01
N VAL A 132 7.22 3.99 -10.16
CA VAL A 132 6.24 2.95 -9.87
C VAL A 132 6.77 2.09 -8.73
N ILE A 133 6.03 2.03 -7.63
CA ILE A 133 6.36 1.23 -6.45
C ILE A 133 5.37 0.07 -6.40
N LYS A 134 5.87 -1.15 -6.41
CA LYS A 134 5.09 -2.39 -6.42
C LYS A 134 5.42 -3.27 -5.24
N GLY A 135 4.43 -3.98 -4.73
CA GLY A 135 4.60 -4.95 -3.66
C GLY A 135 3.32 -5.70 -3.33
N SER A 136 3.46 -6.73 -2.53
CA SER A 136 2.32 -7.55 -2.07
C SER A 136 1.62 -6.97 -0.84
N ASP A 137 2.34 -6.24 0.01
CA ASP A 137 1.75 -5.60 1.19
C ASP A 137 1.31 -4.16 0.87
N ARG A 138 0.01 -3.93 0.87
CA ARG A 138 -0.59 -2.62 0.61
C ARG A 138 -0.09 -1.53 1.55
N GLN A 139 0.09 -1.87 2.83
CA GLN A 139 0.57 -0.91 3.83
C GLN A 139 2.00 -0.47 3.54
N VAL A 140 2.89 -1.40 3.25
CA VAL A 140 4.30 -1.11 2.96
C VAL A 140 4.43 -0.32 1.66
N VAL A 141 3.72 -0.71 0.60
CA VAL A 141 3.69 0.04 -0.67
C VAL A 141 3.23 1.48 -0.45
N GLY A 142 2.14 1.67 0.30
CA GLY A 142 1.63 2.99 0.62
C GLY A 142 2.58 3.82 1.48
N GLN A 143 3.23 3.21 2.46
CA GLN A 143 4.20 3.87 3.34
C GLN A 143 5.43 4.36 2.56
N ILE A 144 6.02 3.50 1.74
CA ILE A 144 7.17 3.86 0.91
C ILE A 144 6.81 4.97 -0.08
N ALA A 145 5.64 4.90 -0.71
CA ALA A 145 5.17 5.96 -1.60
C ALA A 145 5.01 7.30 -0.88
N ALA A 146 4.48 7.28 0.34
CA ALA A 146 4.34 8.48 1.16
C ALA A 146 5.71 9.07 1.59
N GLU A 147 6.66 8.22 1.95
CA GLU A 147 8.02 8.63 2.29
C GLU A 147 8.75 9.25 1.09
N VAL A 148 8.63 8.65 -0.09
CA VAL A 148 9.21 9.21 -1.33
C VAL A 148 8.57 10.58 -1.64
N ARG A 149 7.25 10.70 -1.53
CA ARG A 149 6.56 11.98 -1.72
C ARG A 149 7.02 13.03 -0.70
N ALA A 150 7.25 12.63 0.55
CA ALA A 150 7.68 13.53 1.62
C ALA A 150 9.11 14.09 1.43
N ILE A 151 9.95 13.45 0.62
CA ILE A 151 11.29 13.95 0.30
C ILE A 151 11.21 15.35 -0.33
N ARG A 152 10.29 15.54 -1.26
CA ARG A 152 10.00 16.83 -1.88
C ARG A 152 8.51 16.95 -2.20
N PRO A 153 7.68 17.32 -1.23
CA PRO A 153 6.23 17.44 -1.48
C PRO A 153 5.94 18.57 -2.47
N PRO A 154 4.83 18.52 -3.19
CA PRO A 154 4.46 19.55 -4.14
C PRO A 154 4.24 20.89 -3.43
N GLU A 155 4.84 21.95 -3.95
CA GLU A 155 4.71 23.29 -3.39
C GLU A 155 3.45 24.00 -3.92
N PRO A 156 2.88 24.97 -3.17
CA PRO A 156 1.56 25.51 -3.46
C PRO A 156 1.53 26.58 -4.57
N TYR A 157 2.66 27.00 -5.15
CA TYR A 157 2.69 28.06 -6.14
C TYR A 157 2.81 27.56 -7.58
N LYS A 158 3.76 26.69 -7.87
CA LYS A 158 3.97 26.07 -9.19
C LYS A 158 3.70 24.58 -9.22
N GLY A 159 3.43 23.98 -8.08
CA GLY A 159 3.18 22.56 -7.94
C GLY A 159 4.42 21.68 -8.16
N LYS A 160 5.63 22.23 -8.04
CA LYS A 160 6.87 21.49 -8.17
C LYS A 160 7.07 20.55 -6.97
N GLY A 161 7.44 19.33 -7.24
CA GLY A 161 7.69 18.31 -6.22
C GLY A 161 7.28 16.93 -6.71
N ILE A 162 7.27 15.99 -5.78
CA ILE A 162 6.83 14.61 -6.02
C ILE A 162 5.36 14.51 -5.61
N ARG A 163 4.50 14.06 -6.51
CA ARG A 163 3.08 13.86 -6.25
C ARG A 163 2.61 12.49 -6.72
N TYR A 164 1.48 12.03 -6.20
CA TYR A 164 0.81 10.87 -6.75
C TYR A 164 0.25 11.16 -8.14
N VAL A 165 0.22 10.17 -9.00
CA VAL A 165 -0.45 10.30 -10.30
C VAL A 165 -1.94 10.55 -10.07
N GLY A 166 -2.44 11.63 -10.66
CA GLY A 166 -3.83 12.07 -10.46
C GLY A 166 -4.09 12.89 -9.19
N GLU A 167 -3.06 13.17 -8.39
CA GLU A 167 -3.21 14.06 -7.23
C GLU A 167 -3.49 15.49 -7.65
N LYS A 168 -4.58 16.06 -7.13
CA LYS A 168 -4.90 17.47 -7.33
C LYS A 168 -4.15 18.32 -6.30
N VAL A 169 -3.17 19.06 -6.78
CA VAL A 169 -2.42 20.02 -5.95
C VAL A 169 -3.15 21.35 -5.95
N VAL A 170 -3.46 21.86 -4.76
CA VAL A 170 -4.07 23.19 -4.61
C VAL A 170 -2.97 24.23 -4.79
N ILE A 171 -3.08 25.03 -5.85
CA ILE A 171 -2.15 26.10 -6.20
C ILE A 171 -2.74 27.42 -5.71
N LYS A 172 -1.95 28.20 -4.99
CA LYS A 172 -2.30 29.55 -4.54
C LYS A 172 -2.00 30.56 -5.65
N GLU A 173 -2.89 31.50 -5.81
CA GLU A 173 -2.63 32.63 -6.72
C GLU A 173 -1.55 33.55 -6.14
N THR A 174 -0.56 33.92 -6.96
CA THR A 174 0.40 34.95 -6.60
C THR A 174 -0.27 36.32 -6.83
N LYS A 175 -0.06 37.25 -5.88
CA LYS A 175 -0.51 38.62 -6.09
C LYS A 175 0.07 39.15 -7.42
N LYS A 176 -0.81 39.52 -8.34
CA LYS A 176 -0.42 40.34 -9.50
C LYS A 176 0.08 41.67 -8.97
N LYS A 177 1.31 42.03 -9.32
CA LYS A 177 1.81 43.40 -9.11
C LYS A 177 1.03 44.35 -10.01
#